data_971e2734d35b36746ffe9daa7f68dd93
#
_entry.id   971e2734d35b36746ffe9daa7f68dd93
#
_cell.length_a   1.000
_cell.length_b   1.000
_cell.length_c   1.000
_cell.angle_alpha   90.00
_cell.angle_beta   90.00
_cell.angle_gamma   90.00
#
_symmetry.space_group_name_H-M   'P 1'
#
loop_
_entity.id
_entity.type
_entity.pdbx_description
1 polymer ?
#
loop_
_entity_poly.entity_id
_entity_poly.type
_entity_poly.pdbx_seq_one_letter_code
_entity_poly.pdbx_strand_id
1 'polypeptide(L)'
;QAIKKKSSSFYFAFSRLPRYQAFSIFVLYDFLRQLDDAADTGNADAFNALVNSWQTAMIAHDIIVTSLSTIGEKVAYIFHVFDIDAQDMLDMIAGQKSDLNHVSFETVQELEVYCYQVAGTVGCMIYTILSGKPIQMMKQDIINVGIALQLTNIIRDFHEDLLAQRCFIPKSLLQFDAELSSEEIGRAH
;
A
#
# COMPACT_ATOMS: atom_id res chain seq x y z
N GLN A 1 15.79 -13.52 -0.79
CA GLN A 1 15.18 -14.82 -1.12
C GLN A 1 13.68 -14.87 -0.80
N ALA A 2 13.20 -14.23 0.27
CA ALA A 2 11.78 -14.21 0.67
C ALA A 2 10.89 -13.50 -0.36
N ILE A 3 11.29 -12.31 -0.85
CA ILE A 3 10.54 -11.51 -1.83
C ILE A 3 10.36 -12.29 -3.15
N LYS A 4 11.41 -13.00 -3.61
CA LYS A 4 11.37 -13.79 -4.85
C LYS A 4 10.31 -14.90 -4.84
N LYS A 5 9.96 -15.39 -3.65
CA LYS A 5 9.00 -16.50 -3.49
C LYS A 5 7.54 -16.02 -3.41
N LYS A 6 7.31 -14.80 -2.87
CA LYS A 6 5.96 -14.22 -2.65
C LYS A 6 5.46 -13.32 -3.81
N SER A 7 6.36 -12.72 -4.61
CA SER A 7 5.99 -11.80 -5.70
C SER A 7 6.96 -11.89 -6.87
N SER A 8 6.84 -12.96 -7.67
CA SER A 8 7.76 -13.24 -8.80
C SER A 8 7.73 -12.15 -9.87
N SER A 9 6.56 -11.61 -10.21
CA SER A 9 6.40 -10.56 -11.22
C SER A 9 7.04 -9.25 -10.78
N PHE A 10 6.82 -8.83 -9.52
CA PHE A 10 7.44 -7.65 -8.93
C PHE A 10 8.97 -7.77 -8.92
N TYR A 11 9.48 -8.91 -8.44
CA TYR A 11 10.93 -9.15 -8.44
C TYR A 11 11.51 -9.12 -9.86
N PHE A 12 10.85 -9.75 -10.82
CA PHE A 12 11.30 -9.78 -12.21
C PHE A 12 11.34 -8.39 -12.83
N ALA A 13 10.32 -7.55 -12.61
CA ALA A 13 10.24 -6.21 -13.13
C ALA A 13 11.40 -5.32 -12.60
N PHE A 14 11.61 -5.33 -11.29
CA PHE A 14 12.55 -4.40 -10.66
C PHE A 14 14.00 -4.91 -10.57
N SER A 15 14.26 -6.22 -10.71
CA SER A 15 15.60 -6.77 -10.68
C SER A 15 16.51 -6.34 -11.85
N ARG A 16 15.93 -5.76 -12.89
CA ARG A 16 16.64 -5.27 -14.09
C ARG A 16 17.05 -3.80 -13.99
N LEU A 17 16.61 -3.11 -12.95
CA LEU A 17 17.00 -1.73 -12.68
C LEU A 17 18.46 -1.63 -12.20
N PRO A 18 19.05 -0.43 -12.24
CA PRO A 18 20.30 -0.15 -11.53
C PRO A 18 20.24 -0.64 -10.08
N ARG A 19 21.33 -1.21 -9.59
CA ARG A 19 21.36 -1.91 -8.29
C ARG A 19 20.81 -1.08 -7.13
N TYR A 20 21.12 0.21 -7.10
CA TYR A 20 20.69 1.10 -6.02
C TYR A 20 19.16 1.32 -6.04
N GLN A 21 18.56 1.49 -7.24
CA GLN A 21 17.10 1.63 -7.38
C GLN A 21 16.38 0.31 -7.05
N ALA A 22 16.87 -0.80 -7.61
CA ALA A 22 16.31 -2.12 -7.31
C ALA A 22 16.35 -2.44 -5.81
N PHE A 23 17.48 -2.17 -5.16
CA PHE A 23 17.62 -2.37 -3.72
C PHE A 23 16.65 -1.49 -2.92
N SER A 24 16.56 -0.19 -3.26
CA SER A 24 15.68 0.75 -2.58
C SER A 24 14.21 0.35 -2.71
N ILE A 25 13.77 -0.07 -3.91
CA ILE A 25 12.40 -0.55 -4.12
C ILE A 25 12.14 -1.83 -3.33
N PHE A 26 13.09 -2.77 -3.28
CA PHE A 26 12.91 -4.01 -2.51
C PHE A 26 12.87 -3.77 -1.00
N VAL A 27 13.66 -2.85 -0.46
CA VAL A 27 13.62 -2.48 0.95
C VAL A 27 12.31 -1.78 1.28
N LEU A 28 11.86 -0.84 0.45
CA LEU A 28 10.57 -0.18 0.61
C LEU A 28 9.42 -1.20 0.57
N TYR A 29 9.41 -2.09 -0.43
CA TYR A 29 8.40 -3.14 -0.55
C TYR A 29 8.37 -4.07 0.66
N ASP A 30 9.54 -4.47 1.18
CA ASP A 30 9.62 -5.33 2.36
C ASP A 30 9.04 -4.65 3.61
N PHE A 31 9.29 -3.36 3.79
CA PHE A 31 8.71 -2.57 4.87
C PHE A 31 7.19 -2.46 4.76
N LEU A 32 6.69 -2.09 3.57
CA LEU A 32 5.26 -1.99 3.30
C LEU A 32 4.55 -3.33 3.51
N ARG A 33 5.18 -4.42 3.09
CA ARG A 33 4.65 -5.77 3.27
C ARG A 33 4.61 -6.20 4.74
N GLN A 34 5.59 -5.81 5.54
CA GLN A 34 5.57 -6.09 6.98
C GLN A 34 4.45 -5.30 7.69
N LEU A 35 4.19 -4.06 7.27
CA LEU A 35 3.05 -3.28 7.77
C LEU A 35 1.72 -3.94 7.39
N ASP A 36 1.55 -4.34 6.14
CA ASP A 36 0.38 -5.05 5.62
C ASP A 36 0.14 -6.37 6.37
N ASP A 37 1.16 -7.23 6.49
CA ASP A 37 1.08 -8.50 7.24
C ASP A 37 0.72 -8.26 8.73
N ALA A 38 1.20 -7.17 9.36
CA ALA A 38 0.86 -6.81 10.73
C ALA A 38 -0.60 -6.30 10.85
N ALA A 39 -1.07 -5.51 9.90
CA ALA A 39 -2.45 -5.03 9.85
C ALA A 39 -3.43 -6.19 9.60
N ASP A 40 -3.17 -7.05 8.62
CA ASP A 40 -3.98 -8.21 8.27
C ASP A 40 -4.15 -9.21 9.43
N THR A 41 -3.12 -9.35 10.26
CA THR A 41 -3.16 -10.23 11.45
C THR A 41 -3.66 -9.54 12.71
N GLY A 42 -4.05 -8.26 12.64
CA GLY A 42 -4.48 -7.46 13.79
C GLY A 42 -3.38 -7.20 14.82
N ASN A 43 -2.10 -7.35 14.44
CA ASN A 43 -0.96 -7.17 15.33
C ASN A 43 -0.56 -5.70 15.44
N ALA A 44 -1.32 -4.94 16.23
CA ALA A 44 -1.10 -3.51 16.41
C ALA A 44 0.29 -3.18 17.03
N ASP A 45 0.84 -4.05 17.88
CA ASP A 45 2.16 -3.82 18.47
C ASP A 45 3.27 -3.90 17.43
N ALA A 46 3.24 -4.92 16.56
CA ALA A 46 4.19 -5.05 15.45
C ALA A 46 4.06 -3.89 14.46
N PHE A 47 2.82 -3.50 14.12
CA PHE A 47 2.54 -2.37 13.26
C PHE A 47 3.13 -1.07 13.82
N ASN A 48 2.82 -0.76 15.08
CA ASN A 48 3.33 0.45 15.74
C ASN A 48 4.86 0.44 15.89
N ALA A 49 5.48 -0.72 16.14
CA ALA A 49 6.94 -0.83 16.21
C ALA A 49 7.61 -0.49 14.88
N LEU A 50 7.06 -0.94 13.75
CA LEU A 50 7.55 -0.61 12.41
C LEU A 50 7.40 0.90 12.13
N VAL A 51 6.22 1.47 12.40
CA VAL A 51 5.95 2.90 12.21
C VAL A 51 6.91 3.75 13.05
N ASN A 52 7.04 3.43 14.35
CA ASN A 52 7.92 4.17 15.27
C ASN A 52 9.39 4.09 14.83
N SER A 53 9.84 2.93 14.35
CA SER A 53 11.20 2.74 13.82
C SER A 53 11.50 3.69 12.66
N TRP A 54 10.57 3.79 11.69
CA TRP A 54 10.69 4.70 10.56
C TRP A 54 10.61 6.19 11.00
N GLN A 55 9.60 6.56 11.81
CA GLN A 55 9.41 7.94 12.26
C GLN A 55 10.61 8.45 13.07
N THR A 56 11.13 7.63 13.98
CA THR A 56 12.31 7.98 14.77
C THR A 56 13.52 8.23 13.87
N ALA A 57 13.73 7.37 12.88
CA ALA A 57 14.82 7.53 11.93
C ALA A 57 14.66 8.75 11.02
N MET A 58 13.43 9.12 10.63
CA MET A 58 13.16 10.33 9.82
C MET A 58 13.50 11.63 10.55
N ILE A 59 13.40 11.66 11.88
CA ILE A 59 13.72 12.83 12.72
C ILE A 59 15.21 12.90 13.03
N ALA A 60 15.93 11.79 12.95
CA ALA A 60 17.37 11.76 13.24
C ALA A 60 18.16 12.55 12.20
N HIS A 61 18.92 13.59 12.66
CA HIS A 61 19.69 14.46 11.77
C HIS A 61 20.91 13.77 11.14
N ASP A 62 21.44 12.72 11.79
CA ASP A 62 22.65 12.00 11.34
C ASP A 62 22.33 10.52 11.08
N ILE A 63 21.93 10.21 9.84
CA ILE A 63 21.77 8.82 9.42
C ILE A 63 23.14 8.25 9.05
N ILE A 64 23.74 7.47 9.96
CA ILE A 64 25.00 6.78 9.71
C ILE A 64 24.74 5.50 8.93
N VAL A 65 25.02 5.49 7.64
CA VAL A 65 24.74 4.38 6.70
C VAL A 65 25.30 3.03 7.16
N THR A 66 26.42 3.03 7.86
CA THR A 66 27.09 1.81 8.36
C THR A 66 26.42 1.19 9.58
N SER A 67 25.42 1.87 10.19
CA SER A 67 24.73 1.43 11.40
C SER A 67 23.23 1.17 11.22
N LEU A 68 22.73 1.17 9.96
CA LEU A 68 21.30 0.89 9.71
C LEU A 68 20.96 -0.55 10.07
N SER A 69 20.34 -0.75 11.24
CA SER A 69 20.03 -2.06 11.80
C SER A 69 18.58 -2.49 11.51
N THR A 70 17.64 -1.56 11.58
CA THR A 70 16.21 -1.81 11.39
C THR A 70 15.77 -1.53 9.94
N ILE A 71 14.65 -2.13 9.55
CA ILE A 71 14.05 -1.86 8.24
C ILE A 71 13.55 -0.42 8.15
N GLY A 72 13.02 0.15 9.24
CA GLY A 72 12.57 1.54 9.30
C GLY A 72 13.70 2.52 9.05
N GLU A 73 14.89 2.31 9.64
CA GLU A 73 16.08 3.13 9.37
C GLU A 73 16.52 3.07 7.90
N LYS A 74 16.47 1.88 7.29
CA LYS A 74 16.79 1.72 5.86
C LYS A 74 15.81 2.47 4.96
N VAL A 75 14.52 2.42 5.28
CA VAL A 75 13.50 3.17 4.54
C VAL A 75 13.65 4.67 4.75
N ALA A 76 13.90 5.15 5.97
CA ALA A 76 14.17 6.56 6.24
C ALA A 76 15.39 7.06 5.44
N TYR A 77 16.46 6.27 5.38
CA TYR A 77 17.62 6.59 4.55
C TYR A 77 17.25 6.70 3.05
N ILE A 78 16.42 5.79 2.52
CA ILE A 78 15.94 5.84 1.13
C ILE A 78 15.14 7.13 0.90
N PHE A 79 14.29 7.53 1.84
CA PHE A 79 13.53 8.78 1.76
C PHE A 79 14.45 9.99 1.63
N HIS A 80 15.52 10.06 2.41
CA HIS A 80 16.50 11.15 2.31
C HIS A 80 17.30 11.13 1.00
N VAL A 81 17.72 9.94 0.53
CA VAL A 81 18.52 9.81 -0.69
C VAL A 81 17.76 10.21 -1.94
N PHE A 82 16.47 9.90 -2.01
CA PHE A 82 15.64 10.15 -3.19
C PHE A 82 14.73 11.39 -3.05
N ASP A 83 14.79 12.09 -1.92
CA ASP A 83 13.91 13.22 -1.60
C ASP A 83 12.42 12.84 -1.75
N ILE A 84 12.04 11.70 -1.13
CA ILE A 84 10.67 11.21 -1.14
C ILE A 84 9.85 12.01 -0.13
N ASP A 85 8.66 12.45 -0.54
CA ASP A 85 7.72 13.15 0.33
C ASP A 85 7.27 12.23 1.49
N ALA A 86 7.60 12.63 2.72
CA ALA A 86 7.22 11.87 3.92
C ALA A 86 5.69 11.75 4.08
N GLN A 87 4.92 12.69 3.50
CA GLN A 87 3.47 12.64 3.54
C GLN A 87 2.92 11.41 2.81
N ASP A 88 3.55 10.97 1.70
CA ASP A 88 3.13 9.77 0.99
C ASP A 88 3.22 8.51 1.90
N MET A 89 4.24 8.41 2.78
CA MET A 89 4.32 7.32 3.76
C MET A 89 3.33 7.48 4.91
N LEU A 90 3.11 8.71 5.40
CA LEU A 90 2.13 8.96 6.46
C LEU A 90 0.70 8.62 6.02
N ASP A 91 0.34 8.97 4.80
CA ASP A 91 -0.96 8.65 4.22
C ASP A 91 -1.12 7.13 4.02
N MET A 92 -0.06 6.46 3.57
CA MET A 92 -0.04 5.00 3.43
C MET A 92 -0.22 4.30 4.78
N ILE A 93 0.50 4.75 5.83
CA ILE A 93 0.35 4.23 7.20
C ILE A 93 -1.08 4.44 7.70
N ALA A 94 -1.70 5.59 7.39
CA ALA A 94 -3.08 5.87 7.78
C ALA A 94 -4.07 4.89 7.11
N GLY A 95 -3.88 4.58 5.82
CA GLY A 95 -4.68 3.59 5.10
C GLY A 95 -4.53 2.19 5.69
N GLN A 96 -3.30 1.72 5.88
CA GLN A 96 -3.00 0.41 6.48
C GLN A 96 -3.49 0.29 7.93
N LYS A 97 -3.48 1.39 8.69
CA LYS A 97 -4.01 1.40 10.06
C LYS A 97 -5.52 1.18 10.10
N SER A 98 -6.25 1.56 9.05
CA SER A 98 -7.70 1.30 8.97
C SER A 98 -8.00 -0.20 8.88
N ASP A 99 -7.12 -0.98 8.26
CA ASP A 99 -7.27 -2.43 8.12
C ASP A 99 -7.21 -3.17 9.47
N LEU A 100 -6.49 -2.63 10.47
CA LEU A 100 -6.49 -3.16 11.84
C LEU A 100 -7.90 -3.20 12.49
N ASN A 101 -8.83 -2.38 12.00
CA ASN A 101 -10.17 -2.21 12.57
C ASN A 101 -11.28 -2.79 11.69
N HIS A 102 -10.97 -3.71 10.77
CA HIS A 102 -11.92 -4.26 9.79
C HIS A 102 -12.66 -3.15 9.01
N VAL A 103 -11.95 -2.57 8.08
CA VAL A 103 -12.45 -1.47 7.25
C VAL A 103 -13.77 -1.84 6.55
N SER A 104 -14.74 -0.94 6.58
CA SER A 104 -15.91 -0.98 5.72
C SER A 104 -16.19 0.42 5.19
N PHE A 105 -16.63 0.51 3.95
CA PHE A 105 -16.90 1.78 3.27
C PHE A 105 -18.40 1.97 3.11
N GLU A 106 -18.90 3.18 3.38
CA GLU A 106 -20.28 3.56 3.10
C GLU A 106 -20.40 4.02 1.64
N THR A 107 -19.41 4.73 1.13
CA THR A 107 -19.44 5.39 -0.18
C THR A 107 -18.23 5.00 -1.06
N VAL A 108 -18.39 5.20 -2.37
CA VAL A 108 -17.31 5.02 -3.36
C VAL A 108 -16.16 5.99 -3.08
N GLN A 109 -16.46 7.20 -2.62
CA GLN A 109 -15.44 8.20 -2.28
C GLN A 109 -14.54 7.75 -1.13
N GLU A 110 -15.10 7.11 -0.10
CA GLU A 110 -14.30 6.54 1.00
C GLU A 110 -13.37 5.42 0.50
N LEU A 111 -13.87 4.55 -0.38
CA LEU A 111 -13.04 3.53 -1.02
C LEU A 111 -11.92 4.16 -1.88
N GLU A 112 -12.22 5.23 -2.62
CA GLU A 112 -11.23 5.91 -3.44
C GLU A 112 -10.12 6.54 -2.60
N VAL A 113 -10.46 7.16 -1.46
CA VAL A 113 -9.50 7.68 -0.48
C VAL A 113 -8.61 6.56 0.07
N TYR A 114 -9.18 5.43 0.42
CA TYR A 114 -8.43 4.26 0.86
C TYR A 114 -7.48 3.76 -0.24
N CYS A 115 -7.95 3.59 -1.47
CA CYS A 115 -7.11 3.18 -2.60
C CYS A 115 -5.96 4.17 -2.87
N TYR A 116 -6.21 5.48 -2.73
CA TYR A 116 -5.15 6.48 -2.76
C TYR A 116 -4.12 6.20 -1.67
N GLN A 117 -4.56 6.02 -0.42
CA GLN A 117 -3.69 5.83 0.73
C GLN A 117 -2.81 4.58 0.60
N VAL A 118 -3.37 3.42 0.22
CA VAL A 118 -2.62 2.15 0.21
C VAL A 118 -1.91 1.85 -1.11
N ALA A 119 -2.23 2.54 -2.21
CA ALA A 119 -1.65 2.26 -3.52
C ALA A 119 -1.20 3.51 -4.29
N GLY A 120 -1.96 4.61 -4.27
CA GLY A 120 -1.57 5.85 -4.92
C GLY A 120 -0.26 6.40 -4.36
N THR A 121 -0.13 6.46 -3.03
CA THR A 121 1.09 6.89 -2.32
C THR A 121 2.28 5.98 -2.62
N VAL A 122 2.06 4.67 -2.67
CA VAL A 122 3.10 3.68 -3.02
C VAL A 122 3.59 3.92 -4.44
N GLY A 123 2.69 4.21 -5.38
CA GLY A 123 3.04 4.63 -6.74
C GLY A 123 3.94 5.85 -6.75
N CYS A 124 3.62 6.87 -5.94
CA CYS A 124 4.42 8.09 -5.79
C CYS A 124 5.84 7.80 -5.28
N MET A 125 5.96 7.03 -4.21
CA MET A 125 7.26 6.64 -3.63
C MET A 125 8.12 5.86 -4.64
N ILE A 126 7.55 4.86 -5.32
CA ILE A 126 8.26 4.05 -6.33
C ILE A 126 8.67 4.92 -7.51
N TYR A 127 7.78 5.79 -8.01
CA TYR A 127 8.12 6.68 -9.13
C TYR A 127 9.29 7.61 -8.78
N THR A 128 9.32 8.18 -7.57
CA THR A 128 10.42 9.04 -7.11
C THR A 128 11.76 8.29 -7.13
N ILE A 129 11.79 7.03 -6.67
CA ILE A 129 12.98 6.18 -6.75
C ILE A 129 13.38 5.92 -8.21
N LEU A 130 12.42 5.64 -9.09
CA LEU A 130 12.69 5.33 -10.50
C LEU A 130 13.16 6.54 -11.29
N SER A 131 12.55 7.70 -11.08
CA SER A 131 12.90 8.93 -11.79
C SER A 131 14.15 9.60 -11.23
N GLY A 132 14.50 9.33 -9.97
CA GLY A 132 15.55 10.03 -9.23
C GLY A 132 15.23 11.53 -9.01
N LYS A 133 13.98 11.91 -9.08
CA LYS A 133 13.50 13.30 -8.95
C LYS A 133 12.17 13.32 -8.20
N PRO A 134 11.92 14.38 -7.39
CA PRO A 134 10.61 14.59 -6.77
C PRO A 134 9.51 14.66 -7.83
N ILE A 135 8.35 14.07 -7.51
CA ILE A 135 7.16 14.12 -8.37
C ILE A 135 6.59 15.54 -8.34
N GLN A 136 6.38 16.13 -9.51
CA GLN A 136 5.68 17.42 -9.63
C GLN A 136 4.51 17.35 -10.62
N MET A 137 4.79 17.18 -11.91
CA MET A 137 3.78 17.31 -12.96
C MET A 137 2.92 16.06 -13.16
N MET A 138 3.38 14.86 -12.77
CA MET A 138 2.69 13.59 -13.00
C MET A 138 2.10 12.97 -11.73
N LYS A 139 2.09 13.70 -10.60
CA LYS A 139 1.67 13.14 -9.31
C LYS A 139 0.25 12.57 -9.39
N GLN A 140 -0.68 13.33 -9.98
CA GLN A 140 -2.08 12.89 -10.09
C GLN A 140 -2.25 11.67 -11.01
N ASP A 141 -1.53 11.60 -12.12
CA ASP A 141 -1.60 10.45 -13.03
C ASP A 141 -1.09 9.17 -12.35
N ILE A 142 -0.01 9.28 -11.58
CA ILE A 142 0.56 8.16 -10.83
C ILE A 142 -0.39 7.71 -9.73
N ILE A 143 -0.99 8.63 -8.99
CA ILE A 143 -2.03 8.35 -8.01
C ILE A 143 -3.19 7.61 -8.66
N ASN A 144 -3.70 8.10 -9.80
CA ASN A 144 -4.82 7.48 -10.52
C ASN A 144 -4.49 6.05 -10.97
N VAL A 145 -3.26 5.80 -11.42
CA VAL A 145 -2.80 4.43 -11.75
C VAL A 145 -2.79 3.55 -10.51
N GLY A 146 -2.27 4.05 -9.38
CA GLY A 146 -2.28 3.32 -8.10
C GLY A 146 -3.70 2.96 -7.66
N ILE A 147 -4.63 3.92 -7.68
CA ILE A 147 -6.04 3.71 -7.36
C ILE A 147 -6.66 2.64 -8.28
N ALA A 148 -6.44 2.74 -9.59
CA ALA A 148 -6.98 1.78 -10.56
C ALA A 148 -6.45 0.36 -10.33
N LEU A 149 -5.17 0.21 -9.99
CA LEU A 149 -4.57 -1.08 -9.65
C LEU A 149 -5.17 -1.66 -8.36
N GLN A 150 -5.39 -0.83 -7.34
CA GLN A 150 -5.99 -1.28 -6.08
C GLN A 150 -7.45 -1.68 -6.24
N LEU A 151 -8.25 -0.92 -6.99
CA LEU A 151 -9.62 -1.30 -7.33
C LEU A 151 -9.65 -2.64 -8.10
N THR A 152 -8.70 -2.86 -9.00
CA THR A 152 -8.55 -4.14 -9.72
C THR A 152 -8.24 -5.29 -8.76
N ASN A 153 -7.36 -5.07 -7.77
CA ASN A 153 -7.05 -6.07 -6.74
C ASN A 153 -8.29 -6.39 -5.90
N ILE A 154 -9.02 -5.38 -5.43
CA ILE A 154 -10.26 -5.54 -4.65
C ILE A 154 -11.30 -6.37 -5.41
N ILE A 155 -11.48 -6.12 -6.71
CA ILE A 155 -12.43 -6.90 -7.53
C ILE A 155 -11.93 -8.32 -7.74
N ARG A 156 -10.64 -8.50 -8.01
CA ARG A 156 -10.04 -9.83 -8.23
C ARG A 156 -10.13 -10.70 -6.99
N ASP A 157 -9.83 -10.13 -5.83
CA ASP A 157 -9.66 -10.87 -4.57
C ASP A 157 -10.98 -10.88 -3.74
N PHE A 158 -12.08 -10.33 -4.28
CA PHE A 158 -13.36 -10.16 -3.59
C PHE A 158 -13.85 -11.42 -2.88
N HIS A 159 -13.78 -12.58 -3.53
CA HIS A 159 -14.24 -13.84 -2.93
C HIS A 159 -13.34 -14.28 -1.75
N GLU A 160 -12.04 -14.13 -1.88
CA GLU A 160 -11.08 -14.45 -0.83
C GLU A 160 -11.22 -13.50 0.37
N ASP A 161 -11.45 -12.21 0.11
CA ASP A 161 -11.68 -11.21 1.15
C ASP A 161 -12.97 -11.47 1.92
N LEU A 162 -14.07 -11.85 1.25
CA LEU A 162 -15.31 -12.24 1.92
C LEU A 162 -15.13 -13.46 2.83
N LEU A 163 -14.36 -14.46 2.41
CA LEU A 163 -14.04 -15.64 3.25
C LEU A 163 -13.22 -15.23 4.48
N ALA A 164 -12.39 -14.20 4.36
CA ALA A 164 -11.63 -13.60 5.46
C ALA A 164 -12.45 -12.57 6.29
N GLN A 165 -13.77 -12.49 6.05
CA GLN A 165 -14.68 -11.52 6.70
C GLN A 165 -14.30 -10.05 6.43
N ARG A 166 -13.71 -9.77 5.27
CA ARG A 166 -13.40 -8.43 4.79
C ARG A 166 -14.28 -8.10 3.58
N CYS A 167 -14.86 -6.90 3.56
CA CYS A 167 -15.64 -6.43 2.41
C CYS A 167 -15.24 -4.99 2.08
N PHE A 168 -14.49 -4.84 0.99
CA PHE A 168 -14.05 -3.54 0.50
C PHE A 168 -15.07 -2.88 -0.43
N ILE A 169 -16.16 -3.57 -0.82
CA ILE A 169 -17.20 -2.98 -1.66
C ILE A 169 -18.05 -2.03 -0.81
N PRO A 170 -18.24 -0.77 -1.23
CA PRO A 170 -19.07 0.19 -0.51
C PRO A 170 -20.51 -0.27 -0.35
N LYS A 171 -21.08 -0.04 0.85
CA LYS A 171 -22.47 -0.43 1.14
C LYS A 171 -23.48 0.23 0.19
N SER A 172 -23.18 1.45 -0.28
CA SER A 172 -24.01 2.13 -1.28
C SER A 172 -24.17 1.36 -2.59
N LEU A 173 -23.17 0.54 -2.97
CA LEU A 173 -23.24 -0.31 -4.15
C LEU A 173 -23.97 -1.64 -3.87
N LEU A 174 -23.85 -2.17 -2.65
CA LEU A 174 -24.51 -3.43 -2.25
C LEU A 174 -26.01 -3.29 -2.08
N GLN A 175 -26.52 -2.09 -1.78
CA GLN A 175 -27.95 -1.83 -1.63
C GLN A 175 -28.72 -1.88 -2.96
N PHE A 176 -28.06 -1.66 -4.10
CA PHE A 176 -28.71 -1.75 -5.42
C PHE A 176 -29.09 -3.18 -5.81
N ASP A 177 -28.38 -4.20 -5.34
CA ASP A 177 -28.67 -5.60 -5.68
C ASP A 177 -29.80 -6.23 -4.84
N ALA A 178 -30.13 -5.67 -3.69
CA ALA A 178 -31.21 -6.22 -2.86
C ALA A 178 -32.61 -6.00 -3.48
N GLU A 179 -32.78 -4.99 -4.32
CA GLU A 179 -34.04 -4.76 -5.04
C GLU A 179 -34.14 -5.53 -6.36
N LEU A 180 -33.01 -5.86 -7.00
CA LEU A 180 -32.96 -6.64 -8.25
C LEU A 180 -33.08 -8.15 -8.01
N SER A 181 -32.68 -8.66 -6.85
CA SER A 181 -32.54 -10.10 -6.60
C SER A 181 -33.86 -10.84 -6.38
N SER A 182 -34.98 -10.18 -6.10
CA SER A 182 -36.28 -10.86 -5.88
C SER A 182 -37.11 -11.08 -7.15
N GLU A 183 -36.94 -10.29 -8.21
CA GLU A 183 -37.72 -10.41 -9.43
C GLU A 183 -36.97 -11.08 -10.61
N GLU A 184 -35.66 -10.99 -10.71
CA GLU A 184 -34.92 -11.51 -11.86
C GLU A 184 -34.42 -12.96 -11.68
N ILE A 185 -34.16 -13.41 -10.46
CA ILE A 185 -33.83 -14.82 -10.19
C ILE A 185 -35.05 -15.73 -10.42
N GLY A 186 -36.27 -15.21 -10.31
CA GLY A 186 -37.50 -15.93 -10.59
C GLY A 186 -37.83 -16.13 -12.09
N ARG A 187 -37.07 -15.48 -13.01
CA ARG A 187 -37.33 -15.58 -14.47
C ARG A 187 -36.30 -16.41 -15.23
N ALA A 188 -35.28 -16.94 -14.55
CA ALA A 188 -34.19 -17.73 -15.15
C ALA A 188 -34.31 -19.24 -14.89
N HIS A 189 -35.49 -19.72 -14.51
CA HIS A 189 -35.84 -21.16 -14.42
C HIS A 189 -37.01 -21.50 -15.31
#